data_036699c77842f95bbcfc2d37c4deb14f
#
_entry.id   036699c77842f95bbcfc2d37c4deb14f
#
_cell.length_a   1.000
_cell.length_b   1.000
_cell.length_c   1.000
_cell.angle_alpha   90.00
_cell.angle_beta   90.00
_cell.angle_gamma   90.00
#
_symmetry.space_group_name_H-M   'P 1'
#
loop_
_entity.id
_entity.type
_entity.pdbx_description
1 polymer ?
#
loop_
_entity_poly.entity_id
_entity_poly.type
_entity_poly.pdbx_seq_one_letter_code
_entity_poly.pdbx_strand_id
1 'polypeptide(L)'
;MADEFLTLTLDTGNGQGGDVKIKLRPDLAPGHVARIKELVGEGFYDGIKFHRVIPGFMAQGGCPNGTGMGGSSKPDLQAEFNAEPHVRGVCSMARTSAPHSANSQFFICFDDATFLDRQYTVWGQVVEGMEHVDALPKGEPPREPGKIVKATVSEG
;
A
#
# COMPACT_ATOMS: atom_id res chain seq x y z
N MET A 1 8.71 7.47 -21.63
CA MET A 1 8.49 8.17 -20.36
C MET A 1 9.18 7.43 -19.23
N ALA A 2 9.77 8.17 -18.31
CA ALA A 2 10.45 7.56 -17.18
C ALA A 2 9.45 6.92 -16.22
N ASP A 3 9.83 5.77 -15.66
CA ASP A 3 9.05 5.15 -14.60
C ASP A 3 9.12 6.00 -13.34
N GLU A 4 8.04 6.01 -12.57
CA GLU A 4 8.01 6.65 -11.27
C GLU A 4 7.96 5.60 -10.17
N PHE A 5 8.59 5.91 -9.04
CA PHE A 5 8.69 5.01 -7.90
C PHE A 5 8.21 5.70 -6.63
N LEU A 6 7.46 4.96 -5.84
CA LEU A 6 7.11 5.35 -4.48
C LEU A 6 8.10 4.68 -3.53
N THR A 7 8.73 5.47 -2.67
CA THR A 7 9.61 4.94 -1.63
C THR A 7 8.94 5.14 -0.28
N LEU A 8 8.71 4.04 0.42
CA LEU A 8 8.21 4.05 1.80
C LEU A 8 9.37 3.72 2.73
N THR A 9 9.69 4.64 3.64
CA THR A 9 10.65 4.37 4.70
C THR A 9 9.88 3.78 5.87
N LEU A 10 10.13 2.52 6.20
CA LEU A 10 9.39 1.79 7.24
C LEU A 10 10.17 1.75 8.55
N ASP A 11 9.43 1.82 9.66
CA ASP A 11 9.90 1.45 10.98
C ASP A 11 9.14 0.17 11.35
N THR A 12 9.88 -0.94 11.46
CA THR A 12 9.32 -2.25 11.78
C THR A 12 9.43 -2.59 13.26
N GLY A 13 9.92 -1.66 14.08
CA GLY A 13 10.07 -1.80 15.52
C GLY A 13 11.52 -1.67 15.98
N ASN A 14 11.73 -1.08 17.16
CA ASN A 14 13.05 -0.95 17.81
C ASN A 14 14.12 -0.28 16.92
N GLY A 15 13.72 0.67 16.07
CA GLY A 15 14.63 1.33 15.15
C GLY A 15 15.03 0.49 13.95
N GLN A 16 14.41 -0.66 13.76
CA GLN A 16 14.62 -1.50 12.60
C GLN A 16 13.74 -1.02 11.44
N GLY A 17 14.09 -1.38 10.24
CA GLY A 17 13.32 -1.03 9.04
C GLY A 17 14.23 -0.58 7.92
N GLY A 18 13.64 0.09 6.94
CA GLY A 18 14.38 0.60 5.78
C GLY A 18 13.44 0.98 4.66
N ASP A 19 14.01 1.27 3.51
CA ASP A 19 13.26 1.76 2.37
C ASP A 19 12.70 0.62 1.54
N VAL A 20 11.42 0.77 1.18
CA VAL A 20 10.71 -0.11 0.26
C VAL A 20 10.44 0.69 -1.01
N LYS A 21 10.96 0.25 -2.14
CA LYS A 21 10.79 0.93 -3.41
C LYS A 21 9.72 0.23 -4.23
N ILE A 22 8.69 0.97 -4.63
CA ILE A 22 7.52 0.46 -5.34
C ILE A 22 7.46 1.11 -6.70
N LYS A 23 7.43 0.28 -7.76
CA LYS A 23 7.21 0.80 -9.11
C LYS A 23 5.73 1.12 -9.27
N LEU A 24 5.42 2.37 -9.59
CA LEU A 24 4.05 2.81 -9.85
C LEU A 24 3.61 2.36 -11.25
N ARG A 25 2.36 1.92 -11.36
CA ARG A 25 1.81 1.36 -12.60
C ARG A 25 0.61 2.17 -13.08
N PRO A 26 0.83 3.41 -13.61
CA PRO A 26 -0.28 4.20 -14.15
C PRO A 26 -0.92 3.59 -15.40
N ASP A 27 -0.22 2.67 -16.06
CA ASP A 27 -0.76 1.88 -17.15
C ASP A 27 -1.90 0.97 -16.70
N LEU A 28 -1.87 0.53 -15.42
CA LEU A 28 -2.90 -0.34 -14.84
C LEU A 28 -4.00 0.44 -14.13
N ALA A 29 -3.64 1.51 -13.44
CA ALA A 29 -4.56 2.23 -12.55
C ALA A 29 -4.19 3.70 -12.48
N PRO A 30 -4.45 4.49 -13.54
CA PRO A 30 -4.03 5.89 -13.58
C PRO A 30 -4.63 6.75 -12.47
N GLY A 31 -5.90 6.53 -12.12
CA GLY A 31 -6.56 7.28 -11.04
C GLY A 31 -6.02 6.95 -9.66
N HIS A 32 -5.74 5.68 -9.41
CA HIS A 32 -5.16 5.23 -8.13
C HIS A 32 -3.73 5.74 -7.98
N VAL A 33 -2.92 5.66 -9.02
CA VAL A 33 -1.54 6.18 -8.99
C VAL A 33 -1.56 7.69 -8.73
N ALA A 34 -2.44 8.43 -9.40
CA ALA A 34 -2.57 9.87 -9.18
C ALA A 34 -2.94 10.19 -7.73
N ARG A 35 -3.88 9.44 -7.13
CA ARG A 35 -4.27 9.61 -5.72
C ARG A 35 -3.10 9.32 -4.78
N ILE A 36 -2.37 8.24 -4.99
CA ILE A 36 -1.20 7.89 -4.18
C ILE A 36 -0.17 9.02 -4.23
N LYS A 37 0.15 9.52 -5.42
CA LYS A 37 1.11 10.61 -5.58
C LYS A 37 0.64 11.89 -4.88
N GLU A 38 -0.64 12.20 -4.97
CA GLU A 38 -1.24 13.36 -4.34
C GLU A 38 -1.13 13.28 -2.82
N LEU A 39 -1.50 12.13 -2.24
CA LEU A 39 -1.43 11.91 -0.79
C LEU A 39 0.02 11.91 -0.29
N VAL A 40 0.94 11.34 -1.05
CA VAL A 40 2.38 11.36 -0.71
C VAL A 40 2.88 12.80 -0.69
N GLY A 41 2.52 13.60 -1.68
CA GLY A 41 2.92 15.01 -1.76
C GLY A 41 2.39 15.86 -0.61
N GLU A 42 1.28 15.45 0.01
CA GLU A 42 0.68 16.13 1.15
C GLU A 42 1.21 15.62 2.49
N GLY A 43 2.09 14.61 2.49
CA GLY A 43 2.57 13.99 3.73
C GLY A 43 1.53 13.14 4.44
N PHE A 44 0.47 12.74 3.73
CA PHE A 44 -0.65 11.99 4.32
C PHE A 44 -0.21 10.66 4.93
N TYR A 45 0.68 9.94 4.25
CA TYR A 45 1.13 8.61 4.70
C TYR A 45 2.20 8.66 5.79
N ASP A 46 2.79 9.82 6.05
CA ASP A 46 3.86 9.93 7.05
C ASP A 46 3.30 9.63 8.45
N GLY A 47 3.92 8.69 9.14
CA GLY A 47 3.50 8.28 10.48
C GLY A 47 2.36 7.27 10.53
N ILE A 48 1.82 6.84 9.39
CA ILE A 48 0.68 5.91 9.36
C ILE A 48 1.14 4.49 9.62
N LYS A 49 0.36 3.76 10.43
CA LYS A 49 0.66 2.41 10.87
C LYS A 49 0.12 1.36 9.90
N PHE A 50 0.78 0.20 9.86
CA PHE A 50 0.25 -1.00 9.23
C PHE A 50 -0.64 -1.72 10.27
N HIS A 51 -1.92 -1.45 10.19
CA HIS A 51 -2.89 -1.87 11.23
C HIS A 51 -3.40 -3.31 11.05
N ARG A 52 -3.08 -3.94 9.91
CA ARG A 52 -3.52 -5.31 9.62
C ARG A 52 -2.43 -6.01 8.83
N VAL A 53 -1.76 -6.97 9.47
CA VAL A 53 -0.65 -7.70 8.85
C VAL A 53 -0.86 -9.19 9.09
N ILE A 54 -1.16 -9.91 8.02
CA ILE A 54 -1.50 -11.34 8.09
C ILE A 54 -0.37 -12.15 7.45
N PRO A 55 0.30 -13.03 8.22
CA PRO A 55 1.39 -13.84 7.65
C PRO A 55 0.94 -14.64 6.44
N GLY A 56 1.78 -14.67 5.40
CA GLY A 56 1.50 -15.43 4.18
C GLY A 56 0.41 -14.84 3.30
N PHE A 57 -0.16 -13.68 3.67
CA PHE A 57 -1.21 -13.02 2.91
C PHE A 57 -0.80 -11.59 2.51
N MET A 58 -0.92 -10.63 3.43
CA MET A 58 -0.65 -9.23 3.06
C MET A 58 -0.39 -8.35 4.29
N ALA A 59 0.18 -7.16 4.04
CA ALA A 59 0.31 -6.08 5.02
C ALA A 59 -0.54 -4.91 4.54
N GLN A 60 -1.47 -4.42 5.35
CA GLN A 60 -2.39 -3.34 5.02
C GLN A 60 -2.14 -2.12 5.89
N GLY A 61 -2.09 -0.95 5.26
CA GLY A 61 -1.93 0.33 5.92
C GLY A 61 -2.64 1.43 5.16
N GLY A 62 -2.37 2.70 5.54
CA GLY A 62 -2.95 3.85 4.85
C GLY A 62 -4.20 4.42 5.50
N CYS A 63 -4.61 3.89 6.66
CA CYS A 63 -5.70 4.47 7.44
C CYS A 63 -5.14 5.55 8.38
N PRO A 64 -5.61 6.80 8.29
CA PRO A 64 -5.04 7.88 9.11
C PRO A 64 -5.21 7.68 10.61
N ASN A 65 -6.23 6.94 11.02
CA ASN A 65 -6.51 6.64 12.43
C ASN A 65 -5.90 5.31 12.89
N GLY A 66 -5.34 4.53 11.97
CA GLY A 66 -4.79 3.20 12.28
C GLY A 66 -5.83 2.16 12.69
N THR A 67 -7.12 2.41 12.40
CA THR A 67 -8.23 1.53 12.81
C THR A 67 -8.75 0.67 11.67
N GLY A 68 -8.41 0.99 10.43
CA GLY A 68 -8.97 0.34 9.25
C GLY A 68 -10.31 0.93 8.78
N MET A 69 -10.84 1.91 9.54
CA MET A 69 -12.16 2.50 9.25
C MET A 69 -12.07 3.84 8.56
N GLY A 70 -10.88 4.44 8.44
CA GLY A 70 -10.71 5.78 7.95
C GLY A 70 -10.08 5.85 6.56
N GLY A 71 -10.12 7.04 5.98
CA GLY A 71 -9.48 7.36 4.72
C GLY A 71 -9.14 8.84 4.67
N SER A 72 -8.68 9.31 3.52
CA SER A 72 -8.42 10.72 3.29
C SER A 72 -9.72 11.50 3.18
N SER A 73 -9.63 12.83 3.23
CA SER A 73 -10.79 13.70 3.00
C SER A 73 -11.20 13.79 1.53
N LYS A 74 -10.44 13.17 0.64
CA LYS A 74 -10.73 13.18 -0.80
C LYS A 74 -11.84 12.19 -1.13
N PRO A 75 -12.52 12.36 -2.29
CA PRO A 75 -13.57 11.42 -2.70
C PRO A 75 -13.04 10.01 -2.89
N ASP A 76 -13.92 9.02 -2.73
CA ASP A 76 -13.58 7.64 -3.04
C ASP A 76 -13.24 7.47 -4.52
N LEU A 77 -12.37 6.51 -4.81
CA LEU A 77 -11.91 6.21 -6.15
C LEU A 77 -12.82 5.19 -6.82
N GLN A 78 -13.06 5.38 -8.11
CA GLN A 78 -13.67 4.34 -8.92
C GLN A 78 -12.69 3.19 -9.08
N ALA A 79 -13.21 1.96 -9.09
CA ALA A 79 -12.39 0.78 -9.31
C ALA A 79 -11.71 0.83 -10.67
N GLU A 80 -10.46 0.38 -10.70
CA GLU A 80 -9.67 0.24 -11.93
C GLU A 80 -9.16 -1.20 -12.00
N PHE A 81 -10.09 -2.16 -11.90
CA PHE A 81 -9.75 -3.56 -11.92
C PHE A 81 -9.04 -3.91 -13.22
N ASN A 82 -7.99 -4.71 -13.10
CA ASN A 82 -7.16 -5.09 -14.24
C ASN A 82 -6.75 -6.55 -14.11
N ALA A 83 -6.04 -7.06 -15.10
CA ALA A 83 -5.67 -8.47 -15.18
C ALA A 83 -4.36 -8.79 -14.47
N GLU A 84 -3.72 -7.80 -13.84
CA GLU A 84 -2.46 -8.03 -13.14
C GLU A 84 -2.68 -8.97 -11.95
N PRO A 85 -1.94 -10.09 -11.86
CA PRO A 85 -2.17 -11.04 -10.78
C PRO A 85 -1.66 -10.51 -9.43
N HIS A 86 -2.37 -10.86 -8.37
CA HIS A 86 -1.93 -10.56 -7.00
C HIS A 86 -0.90 -11.61 -6.59
N VAL A 87 0.37 -11.26 -6.72
CA VAL A 87 1.50 -12.12 -6.32
C VAL A 87 2.38 -11.35 -5.35
N ARG A 88 3.39 -12.03 -4.79
CA ARG A 88 4.30 -11.40 -3.81
C ARG A 88 4.83 -10.07 -4.32
N GLY A 89 4.74 -9.04 -3.47
CA GLY A 89 5.23 -7.69 -3.75
C GLY A 89 4.24 -6.78 -4.47
N VAL A 90 3.10 -7.30 -4.91
CA VAL A 90 2.07 -6.48 -5.57
C VAL A 90 1.39 -5.58 -4.55
N CYS A 91 1.23 -4.30 -4.93
CA CYS A 91 0.52 -3.30 -4.14
C CYS A 91 -0.85 -3.05 -4.76
N SER A 92 -1.88 -3.21 -3.96
CA SER A 92 -3.26 -3.09 -4.40
C SER A 92 -4.04 -2.23 -3.41
N MET A 93 -5.18 -1.69 -3.83
CA MET A 93 -5.95 -0.78 -2.99
C MET A 93 -7.01 -1.52 -2.20
N ALA A 94 -7.00 -1.32 -0.89
CA ALA A 94 -8.05 -1.84 -0.02
C ALA A 94 -9.35 -1.04 -0.24
N ARG A 95 -10.47 -1.71 -0.07
CA ARG A 95 -11.80 -1.12 -0.20
C ARG A 95 -12.79 -1.85 0.70
N THR A 96 -13.98 -1.27 0.85
CA THR A 96 -15.10 -1.96 1.49
C THR A 96 -15.73 -2.95 0.51
N SER A 97 -16.87 -3.54 0.85
CA SER A 97 -17.59 -4.41 -0.08
C SER A 97 -18.11 -3.67 -1.32
N ALA A 98 -18.22 -2.34 -1.24
CA ALA A 98 -18.59 -1.52 -2.41
C ALA A 98 -17.41 -1.39 -3.36
N PRO A 99 -17.54 -1.71 -4.66
CA PRO A 99 -16.40 -1.74 -5.58
C PRO A 99 -15.74 -0.39 -5.82
N HIS A 100 -16.47 0.72 -5.66
CA HIS A 100 -15.96 2.08 -5.87
C HIS A 100 -15.75 2.81 -4.55
N SER A 101 -15.18 2.14 -3.55
CA SER A 101 -14.98 2.68 -2.21
C SER A 101 -13.52 2.81 -1.79
N ALA A 102 -12.56 2.57 -2.69
CA ALA A 102 -11.15 2.74 -2.39
C ALA A 102 -10.84 4.21 -2.13
N ASN A 103 -9.93 4.49 -1.22
CA ASN A 103 -9.58 5.86 -0.86
C ASN A 103 -8.09 6.03 -0.60
N SER A 104 -7.57 5.56 0.52
CA SER A 104 -6.16 5.72 0.88
C SER A 104 -5.52 4.44 1.41
N GLN A 105 -6.31 3.50 1.90
CA GLN A 105 -5.76 2.25 2.43
C GLN A 105 -5.31 1.34 1.31
N PHE A 106 -4.16 0.72 1.50
CA PHE A 106 -3.59 -0.20 0.52
C PHE A 106 -3.00 -1.41 1.23
N PHE A 107 -2.69 -2.44 0.46
CA PHE A 107 -2.00 -3.62 0.99
C PHE A 107 -0.91 -4.07 0.03
N ILE A 108 0.10 -4.72 0.62
CA ILE A 108 1.24 -5.30 -0.11
C ILE A 108 1.19 -6.81 0.14
N CYS A 109 1.16 -7.60 -0.92
CA CYS A 109 1.04 -9.05 -0.82
C CYS A 109 2.35 -9.68 -0.36
N PHE A 110 2.28 -10.57 0.61
CA PHE A 110 3.44 -11.38 1.05
C PHE A 110 3.65 -12.58 0.14
N ASP A 111 2.58 -13.10 -0.44
CA ASP A 111 2.59 -14.31 -1.24
C ASP A 111 1.46 -14.23 -2.27
N ASP A 112 1.32 -15.26 -3.08
CA ASP A 112 0.28 -15.28 -4.10
C ASP A 112 -1.11 -15.24 -3.46
N ALA A 113 -1.95 -14.32 -3.96
CA ALA A 113 -3.31 -14.12 -3.50
C ALA A 113 -4.23 -13.95 -4.72
N THR A 114 -4.13 -14.88 -5.66
CA THR A 114 -4.81 -14.78 -6.94
C THR A 114 -6.34 -14.82 -6.83
N PHE A 115 -6.86 -15.24 -5.69
CA PHE A 115 -8.31 -15.13 -5.42
C PHE A 115 -8.79 -13.67 -5.34
N LEU A 116 -7.87 -12.71 -5.24
CA LEU A 116 -8.18 -11.27 -5.28
C LEU A 116 -8.17 -10.69 -6.70
N ASP A 117 -7.71 -11.44 -7.68
CA ASP A 117 -7.52 -10.94 -9.03
C ASP A 117 -8.83 -10.40 -9.60
N ARG A 118 -8.74 -9.23 -10.25
CA ARG A 118 -9.87 -8.51 -10.88
C ARG A 118 -10.94 -8.05 -9.90
N GLN A 119 -10.67 -8.12 -8.59
CA GLN A 119 -11.60 -7.67 -7.54
C GLN A 119 -11.03 -6.51 -6.74
N TYR A 120 -9.74 -6.23 -6.90
CA TYR A 120 -9.03 -5.10 -6.28
C TYR A 120 -8.16 -4.44 -7.32
N THR A 121 -7.87 -3.16 -7.13
CA THR A 121 -7.09 -2.38 -8.09
C THR A 121 -5.60 -2.47 -7.79
N VAL A 122 -4.86 -3.16 -8.62
CA VAL A 122 -3.39 -3.21 -8.56
C VAL A 122 -2.84 -1.89 -9.12
N TRP A 123 -1.98 -1.21 -8.36
CA TRP A 123 -1.40 0.06 -8.78
C TRP A 123 0.12 0.10 -8.71
N GLY A 124 0.76 -0.90 -8.15
CA GLY A 124 2.21 -0.91 -8.04
C GLY A 124 2.77 -2.27 -7.68
N GLN A 125 4.10 -2.33 -7.68
CA GLN A 125 4.83 -3.54 -7.30
C GLN A 125 6.15 -3.18 -6.62
N VAL A 126 6.46 -3.86 -5.52
CA VAL A 126 7.73 -3.70 -4.81
C VAL A 126 8.85 -4.23 -5.70
N VAL A 127 9.86 -3.41 -5.92
CA VAL A 127 11.05 -3.78 -6.71
C VAL A 127 12.31 -3.87 -5.85
N GLU A 128 12.32 -3.24 -4.66
CA GLU A 128 13.41 -3.32 -3.70
C GLU A 128 12.87 -3.20 -2.29
N GLY A 129 13.50 -3.86 -1.33
CA GLY A 129 13.20 -3.70 0.09
C GLY A 129 12.05 -4.55 0.61
N MET A 130 11.63 -5.57 -0.11
CA MET A 130 10.53 -6.44 0.34
C MET A 130 10.81 -7.09 1.69
N GLU A 131 12.08 -7.31 2.04
CA GLU A 131 12.47 -7.83 3.35
C GLU A 131 11.99 -6.94 4.51
N HIS A 132 11.84 -5.64 4.28
CA HIS A 132 11.33 -4.73 5.32
C HIS A 132 9.82 -4.90 5.49
N VAL A 133 9.10 -5.19 4.42
CA VAL A 133 7.67 -5.52 4.50
C VAL A 133 7.49 -6.83 5.25
N ASP A 134 8.32 -7.83 4.94
CA ASP A 134 8.29 -9.13 5.62
C ASP A 134 8.53 -8.99 7.13
N ALA A 135 9.31 -7.99 7.53
CA ALA A 135 9.67 -7.76 8.93
C ALA A 135 8.59 -7.00 9.72
N LEU A 136 7.53 -6.53 9.06
CA LEU A 136 6.45 -5.83 9.77
C LEU A 136 5.81 -6.75 10.83
N PRO A 137 5.57 -6.23 12.05
CA PRO A 137 4.88 -7.01 13.08
C PRO A 137 3.51 -7.49 12.60
N LYS A 138 3.19 -8.74 12.92
CA LYS A 138 1.95 -9.40 12.45
C LYS A 138 0.82 -9.18 13.45
N GLY A 139 -0.41 -9.15 12.96
CA GLY A 139 -1.61 -9.00 13.79
C GLY A 139 -2.71 -8.21 13.11
N GLU A 140 -3.90 -8.24 13.71
CA GLU A 140 -5.10 -7.56 13.21
C GLU A 140 -5.82 -6.82 14.36
N PRO A 141 -5.25 -5.74 14.93
CA PRO A 141 -3.97 -5.10 14.61
C PRO A 141 -2.78 -5.77 15.30
N PRO A 142 -1.55 -5.49 14.80
CA PRO A 142 -0.35 -5.89 15.52
C PRO A 142 -0.30 -5.23 16.91
N ARG A 143 0.29 -5.90 17.87
CA ARG A 143 0.43 -5.36 19.22
C ARG A 143 1.27 -4.08 19.23
N GLU A 144 2.34 -4.07 18.45
CA GLU A 144 3.19 -2.90 18.23
C GLU A 144 3.35 -2.71 16.73
N PRO A 145 2.38 -2.03 16.07
CA PRO A 145 2.39 -1.96 14.62
C PRO A 145 3.60 -1.21 14.07
N GLY A 146 4.13 -1.73 12.97
CA GLY A 146 5.08 -0.99 12.15
C GLY A 146 4.39 0.20 11.50
N LYS A 147 5.19 1.16 11.03
CA LYS A 147 4.65 2.39 10.44
C LYS A 147 5.47 2.87 9.27
N ILE A 148 4.85 3.74 8.47
CA ILE A 148 5.53 4.50 7.43
C ILE A 148 6.10 5.74 8.10
N VAL A 149 7.44 5.86 8.14
CA VAL A 149 8.08 7.07 8.67
C VAL A 149 7.93 8.20 7.66
N LYS A 150 8.14 7.89 6.39
CA LYS A 150 8.06 8.86 5.31
C LYS A 150 7.74 8.17 3.99
N ALA A 151 7.00 8.86 3.13
CA ALA A 151 6.72 8.41 1.78
C ALA A 151 7.16 9.50 0.78
N THR A 152 7.83 9.09 -0.30
CA THR A 152 8.28 10.02 -1.36
C THR A 152 8.06 9.38 -2.72
N VAL A 153 7.88 10.21 -3.73
CA VAL A 153 7.79 9.77 -5.14
C VAL A 153 8.99 10.34 -5.89
N SER A 154 9.62 9.51 -6.72
CA SER A 154 10.77 9.90 -7.51
C SER A 154 10.76 9.23 -8.88
N GLU A 155 11.50 9.79 -9.84
CA GLU A 155 11.77 9.12 -11.10
C GLU A 155 13.02 8.26 -10.93
N GLY A 156 12.95 7.05 -11.44
CA GLY A 156 14.01 6.07 -11.23
C GLY A 156 15.15 6.07 -12.21
#